data_37db69d805b6b5c39d3186a9f575a019
#
_entry.id   37db69d805b6b5c39d3186a9f575a019
#
_cell.length_a   1.000
_cell.length_b   1.000
_cell.length_c   1.000
_cell.angle_alpha   90.00
_cell.angle_beta   90.00
_cell.angle_gamma   90.00
#
_symmetry.space_group_name_H-M   'P 1'
#
loop_
_entity.id
_entity.type
_entity.pdbx_description
1 polymer ?
#
loop_
_entity_poly.entity_id
_entity_poly.type
_entity_poly.pdbx_seq_one_letter_code
_entity_poly.pdbx_strand_id
1 'polypeptide(L)'
;GGSIEEDEEVIIRGERVQVGGVATEIGDRLHVGMRTIRAFVSLGMFFVALVLFFITMLFLRGKIERVSSHIAAAMFKCFGAGVLSAVIGLFALLIVMIPLIITIVGIPLAIVLFVSCIGIYVISCAAFVFTVGRAIAVRAGIHGGAFTHLFLGILVMSIPEIIAIAIDILGRGSLAPYVLFQIVSTFVWLFAYVVGLGAIVLSRFGSRPVEPAPPSPRPMGEPAVAPAS
;
A
#
# COMPACT_ATOMS: atom_id res chain seq x y z
N GLY A 1 30.49 39.09 13.85
CA GLY A 1 29.23 39.71 14.12
C GLY A 1 28.30 38.70 14.79
N GLY A 2 28.37 38.63 16.12
CA GLY A 2 27.43 37.78 16.89
C GLY A 2 26.15 38.57 17.04
N SER A 3 25.04 38.00 16.56
CA SER A 3 23.69 38.46 16.90
C SER A 3 23.46 38.09 18.36
N ILE A 4 23.43 39.10 19.23
CA ILE A 4 22.93 38.99 20.60
C ILE A 4 21.41 38.87 20.44
N GLU A 5 20.87 37.66 20.63
CA GLU A 5 19.44 37.48 20.91
C GLU A 5 19.24 38.10 22.31
N GLU A 6 18.71 39.31 22.35
CA GLU A 6 18.18 39.89 23.58
C GLU A 6 16.95 39.05 23.97
N ASP A 7 17.11 38.22 24.99
CA ASP A 7 15.98 37.60 25.71
C ASP A 7 15.11 38.73 26.26
N GLU A 8 13.92 38.90 25.69
CA GLU A 8 12.94 39.88 26.10
C GLU A 8 12.38 39.50 27.50
N GLU A 9 13.01 40.00 28.54
CA GLU A 9 12.60 39.80 29.95
C GLU A 9 11.40 40.71 30.25
N VAL A 10 10.21 40.12 30.28
CA VAL A 10 8.98 40.86 30.72
C VAL A 10 8.78 40.67 32.23
N ILE A 11 8.92 41.74 32.99
CA ILE A 11 8.67 41.77 34.45
C ILE A 11 7.21 42.03 34.71
N ILE A 12 6.45 41.04 35.17
CA ILE A 12 5.09 41.15 35.62
C ILE A 12 5.03 40.90 37.14
N ARG A 13 4.62 41.93 37.91
CA ARG A 13 4.46 41.87 39.39
C ARG A 13 5.71 41.46 40.20
N GLY A 14 6.90 41.87 39.78
CA GLY A 14 8.11 41.58 40.53
C GLY A 14 8.65 40.14 40.43
N GLU A 15 8.02 39.28 39.67
CA GLU A 15 8.49 37.93 39.38
C GLU A 15 9.09 37.89 37.96
N ARG A 16 10.33 37.43 37.84
CA ARG A 16 11.00 37.26 36.53
C ARG A 16 10.47 36.02 35.84
N VAL A 17 9.58 36.18 34.91
CA VAL A 17 9.11 35.07 34.07
C VAL A 17 9.92 35.03 32.79
N GLN A 18 10.72 34.02 32.59
CA GLN A 18 11.41 33.77 31.33
C GLN A 18 10.36 33.32 30.30
N VAL A 19 9.90 34.23 29.48
CA VAL A 19 8.89 33.97 28.44
C VAL A 19 9.42 32.98 27.40
N GLY A 20 10.72 32.96 27.14
CA GLY A 20 11.39 32.00 26.24
C GLY A 20 11.23 30.54 26.69
N GLY A 21 11.35 30.26 27.99
CA GLY A 21 11.24 28.89 28.51
C GLY A 21 9.81 28.32 28.40
N VAL A 22 8.76 29.16 28.58
CA VAL A 22 7.38 28.71 28.45
C VAL A 22 6.99 28.44 27.00
N ALA A 23 7.48 29.25 26.06
CA ALA A 23 7.23 29.02 24.63
C ALA A 23 7.87 27.73 24.09
N THR A 24 9.08 27.41 24.52
CA THR A 24 9.76 26.15 24.14
C THR A 24 9.08 24.94 24.78
N GLU A 25 8.63 25.01 26.03
CA GLU A 25 7.93 23.90 26.69
C GLU A 25 6.55 23.63 26.06
N ILE A 26 5.82 24.68 25.70
CA ILE A 26 4.55 24.53 24.95
C ILE A 26 4.79 23.96 23.56
N GLY A 27 5.84 24.41 22.86
CA GLY A 27 6.26 23.89 21.58
C GLY A 27 6.55 22.38 21.64
N ASP A 28 7.36 21.95 22.61
CA ASP A 28 7.72 20.55 22.79
C ASP A 28 6.52 19.67 23.13
N ARG A 29 5.61 20.14 24.00
CA ARG A 29 4.37 19.41 24.32
C ARG A 29 3.45 19.26 23.11
N LEU A 30 3.33 20.30 22.27
CA LEU A 30 2.57 20.25 21.03
C LEU A 30 3.18 19.28 20.03
N HIS A 31 4.51 19.29 19.88
CA HIS A 31 5.22 18.36 19.01
C HIS A 31 5.08 16.89 19.45
N VAL A 32 5.18 16.61 20.74
CA VAL A 32 4.94 15.26 21.29
C VAL A 32 3.48 14.84 21.09
N GLY A 33 2.53 15.72 21.35
CA GLY A 33 1.11 15.45 21.10
C GLY A 33 0.80 15.13 19.64
N MET A 34 1.33 15.91 18.70
CA MET A 34 1.16 15.65 17.26
C MET A 34 1.81 14.32 16.80
N ARG A 35 2.98 13.95 17.32
CA ARG A 35 3.64 12.67 17.03
C ARG A 35 2.78 11.50 17.51
N THR A 36 2.27 11.58 18.74
CA THR A 36 1.43 10.55 19.32
C THR A 36 0.14 10.35 18.51
N ILE A 37 -0.54 11.44 18.16
CA ILE A 37 -1.76 11.39 17.32
C ILE A 37 -1.44 10.75 15.96
N ARG A 38 -0.34 11.13 15.32
CA ARG A 38 0.08 10.56 14.04
C ARG A 38 0.35 9.06 14.13
N ALA A 39 1.05 8.61 15.17
CA ALA A 39 1.30 7.19 15.41
C ALA A 39 0.00 6.40 15.60
N PHE A 40 -0.96 6.94 16.38
CA PHE A 40 -2.27 6.31 16.56
C PHE A 40 -3.07 6.25 15.25
N VAL A 41 -3.05 7.31 14.45
CA VAL A 41 -3.74 7.35 13.15
C VAL A 41 -3.11 6.32 12.20
N SER A 42 -1.79 6.26 12.10
CA SER A 42 -1.10 5.26 11.26
C SER A 42 -1.40 3.83 11.69
N LEU A 43 -1.37 3.57 13.00
CA LEU A 43 -1.72 2.26 13.54
C LEU A 43 -3.19 1.90 13.26
N GLY A 44 -4.10 2.84 13.42
CA GLY A 44 -5.52 2.68 13.09
C GLY A 44 -5.73 2.36 11.61
N MET A 45 -5.08 3.10 10.72
CA MET A 45 -5.13 2.85 9.27
C MET A 45 -4.58 1.47 8.91
N PHE A 46 -3.50 1.04 9.56
CA PHE A 46 -2.95 -0.31 9.38
C PHE A 46 -3.98 -1.39 9.77
N PHE A 47 -4.65 -1.24 10.91
CA PHE A 47 -5.70 -2.16 11.34
C PHE A 47 -6.88 -2.19 10.37
N VAL A 48 -7.33 -1.04 9.90
CA VAL A 48 -8.41 -0.94 8.91
C VAL A 48 -8.01 -1.65 7.61
N ALA A 49 -6.80 -1.42 7.13
CA ALA A 49 -6.29 -2.10 5.93
C ALA A 49 -6.23 -3.63 6.12
N LEU A 50 -5.74 -4.09 7.28
CA LEU A 50 -5.67 -5.51 7.60
C LEU A 50 -7.06 -6.15 7.61
N VAL A 51 -8.03 -5.54 8.28
CA VAL A 51 -9.43 -6.02 8.31
C VAL A 51 -10.01 -6.03 6.89
N LEU A 52 -9.77 -4.99 6.11
CA LEU A 52 -10.29 -4.87 4.74
C LEU A 52 -9.69 -5.95 3.82
N PHE A 53 -8.40 -6.22 3.91
CA PHE A 53 -7.75 -7.30 3.17
C PHE A 53 -8.24 -8.68 3.62
N PHE A 54 -8.47 -8.87 4.92
CA PHE A 54 -8.99 -10.11 5.45
C PHE A 54 -10.42 -10.38 4.95
N ILE A 55 -11.29 -9.37 4.98
CA ILE A 55 -12.66 -9.44 4.45
C ILE A 55 -12.60 -9.75 2.95
N THR A 56 -11.75 -9.04 2.20
CA THR A 56 -11.59 -9.25 0.76
C THR A 56 -11.13 -10.68 0.45
N MET A 57 -10.20 -11.22 1.24
CA MET A 57 -9.73 -12.59 1.09
C MET A 57 -10.84 -13.62 1.41
N LEU A 58 -11.69 -13.32 2.40
CA LEU A 58 -12.79 -14.21 2.77
C LEU A 58 -13.81 -14.35 1.63
N PHE A 59 -14.18 -13.22 0.99
CA PHE A 59 -15.19 -13.21 -0.07
C PHE A 59 -14.65 -13.53 -1.47
N LEU A 60 -13.40 -13.16 -1.76
CA LEU A 60 -12.83 -13.22 -3.11
C LEU A 60 -11.61 -14.16 -3.23
N ARG A 61 -11.42 -15.09 -2.28
CA ARG A 61 -10.25 -15.98 -2.23
C ARG A 61 -9.90 -16.60 -3.58
N GLY A 62 -10.87 -17.23 -4.27
CA GLY A 62 -10.61 -17.90 -5.54
C GLY A 62 -10.22 -16.95 -6.67
N LYS A 63 -10.70 -15.71 -6.65
CA LYS A 63 -10.32 -14.68 -7.62
C LYS A 63 -8.92 -14.14 -7.33
N ILE A 64 -8.60 -13.89 -6.05
CA ILE A 64 -7.29 -13.41 -5.62
C ILE A 64 -6.20 -14.42 -5.96
N GLU A 65 -6.42 -15.70 -5.71
CA GLU A 65 -5.48 -16.77 -6.05
C GLU A 65 -5.18 -16.83 -7.56
N ARG A 66 -6.20 -16.68 -8.41
CA ARG A 66 -6.03 -16.62 -9.87
C ARG A 66 -5.31 -15.35 -10.33
N VAL A 67 -5.66 -14.18 -9.81
CA VAL A 67 -4.98 -12.92 -10.12
C VAL A 67 -3.51 -12.98 -9.69
N SER A 68 -3.24 -13.53 -8.51
CA SER A 68 -1.90 -13.73 -7.97
C SER A 68 -1.04 -14.64 -8.85
N SER A 69 -1.62 -15.69 -9.44
CA SER A 69 -0.88 -16.56 -10.37
C SER A 69 -0.46 -15.83 -11.66
N HIS A 70 -1.27 -14.89 -12.15
CA HIS A 70 -0.88 -14.03 -13.27
C HIS A 70 0.27 -13.09 -12.91
N ILE A 71 0.28 -12.52 -11.70
CA ILE A 71 1.39 -11.69 -11.22
C ILE A 71 2.68 -12.50 -11.19
N ALA A 72 2.64 -13.70 -10.63
CA ALA A 72 3.80 -14.58 -10.53
C ALA A 72 4.36 -15.02 -11.89
N ALA A 73 3.48 -15.22 -12.89
CA ALA A 73 3.86 -15.67 -14.22
C ALA A 73 4.44 -14.54 -15.10
N ALA A 74 3.96 -13.30 -14.95
CA ALA A 74 4.30 -12.22 -15.89
C ALA A 74 4.27 -10.83 -15.23
N MET A 75 5.03 -10.64 -14.16
CA MET A 75 5.05 -9.41 -13.34
C MET A 75 5.28 -8.14 -14.16
N PHE A 76 6.23 -8.14 -15.11
CA PHE A 76 6.50 -6.98 -15.96
C PHE A 76 5.34 -6.65 -16.91
N LYS A 77 4.67 -7.68 -17.46
CA LYS A 77 3.47 -7.45 -18.29
C LYS A 77 2.32 -6.90 -17.45
N CYS A 78 2.15 -7.41 -16.23
CA CYS A 78 1.16 -6.88 -15.29
C CYS A 78 1.47 -5.42 -14.93
N PHE A 79 2.73 -5.08 -14.69
CA PHE A 79 3.13 -3.70 -14.40
C PHE A 79 2.80 -2.75 -15.57
N GLY A 80 3.22 -3.10 -16.80
CA GLY A 80 2.93 -2.29 -17.98
C GLY A 80 1.43 -2.10 -18.25
N ALA A 81 0.66 -3.19 -18.17
CA ALA A 81 -0.80 -3.13 -18.30
C ALA A 81 -1.44 -2.32 -17.16
N GLY A 82 -0.90 -2.40 -15.95
CA GLY A 82 -1.37 -1.66 -14.79
C GLY A 82 -1.15 -0.16 -14.94
N VAL A 83 0.03 0.28 -15.36
CA VAL A 83 0.32 1.70 -15.64
C VAL A 83 -0.65 2.23 -16.69
N LEU A 84 -0.80 1.52 -17.81
CA LEU A 84 -1.70 1.92 -18.87
C LEU A 84 -3.16 2.01 -18.37
N SER A 85 -3.61 1.00 -17.64
CA SER A 85 -4.96 0.96 -17.06
C SER A 85 -5.18 2.04 -16.01
N ALA A 86 -4.18 2.36 -15.19
CA ALA A 86 -4.27 3.42 -14.18
C ALA A 86 -4.41 4.79 -14.85
N VAL A 87 -3.62 5.06 -15.89
CA VAL A 87 -3.69 6.32 -16.65
C VAL A 87 -5.05 6.44 -17.35
N ILE A 88 -5.44 5.44 -18.14
CA ILE A 88 -6.74 5.47 -18.84
C ILE A 88 -7.89 5.52 -17.85
N GLY A 89 -7.84 4.75 -16.77
CA GLY A 89 -8.85 4.72 -15.72
C GLY A 89 -9.01 6.06 -15.01
N LEU A 90 -7.90 6.76 -14.73
CA LEU A 90 -7.92 8.09 -14.13
C LEU A 90 -8.63 9.10 -15.05
N PHE A 91 -8.28 9.13 -16.34
CA PHE A 91 -8.93 10.03 -17.31
C PHE A 91 -10.42 9.68 -17.49
N ALA A 92 -10.74 8.40 -17.61
CA ALA A 92 -12.13 7.96 -17.72
C ALA A 92 -12.94 8.33 -16.47
N LEU A 93 -12.36 8.15 -15.29
CA LEU A 93 -12.98 8.54 -14.02
C LEU A 93 -13.25 10.03 -13.95
N LEU A 94 -12.29 10.88 -14.34
CA LEU A 94 -12.46 12.34 -14.37
C LEU A 94 -13.58 12.76 -15.33
N ILE A 95 -13.58 12.21 -16.55
CA ILE A 95 -14.61 12.52 -17.56
C ILE A 95 -16.00 12.13 -17.08
N VAL A 96 -16.13 11.00 -16.38
CA VAL A 96 -17.43 10.53 -15.88
C VAL A 96 -17.85 11.29 -14.61
N MET A 97 -16.90 11.59 -13.71
CA MET A 97 -17.19 12.26 -12.43
C MET A 97 -17.71 13.69 -12.61
N ILE A 98 -17.17 14.45 -13.59
CA ILE A 98 -17.57 15.85 -13.82
C ILE A 98 -19.09 15.95 -14.10
N PRO A 99 -19.67 15.28 -15.10
CA PRO A 99 -21.10 15.35 -15.34
C PRO A 99 -21.96 14.73 -14.23
N LEU A 100 -21.45 13.69 -13.52
CA LEU A 100 -22.17 13.09 -12.42
C LEU A 100 -22.37 14.07 -11.26
N ILE A 101 -21.37 14.87 -10.92
CA ILE A 101 -21.44 15.83 -9.80
C ILE A 101 -22.39 16.98 -10.15
N ILE A 102 -22.51 17.36 -11.43
CA ILE A 102 -23.38 18.46 -11.87
C ILE A 102 -24.88 18.07 -11.74
N THR A 103 -25.20 16.79 -11.85
CA THR A 103 -26.59 16.32 -11.78
C THR A 103 -26.96 15.85 -10.36
N ILE A 104 -28.14 16.22 -9.89
CA ILE A 104 -28.64 15.81 -8.56
C ILE A 104 -28.70 14.26 -8.45
N VAL A 105 -29.12 13.59 -9.53
CA VAL A 105 -29.16 12.13 -9.63
C VAL A 105 -27.76 11.52 -9.70
N GLY A 106 -26.78 12.27 -10.19
CA GLY A 106 -25.39 11.84 -10.31
C GLY A 106 -24.68 11.67 -8.98
N ILE A 107 -25.09 12.38 -7.90
CA ILE A 107 -24.45 12.30 -6.59
C ILE A 107 -24.44 10.88 -6.02
N PRO A 108 -25.60 10.15 -5.91
CA PRO A 108 -25.57 8.78 -5.42
C PRO A 108 -24.77 7.83 -6.34
N LEU A 109 -24.83 8.06 -7.66
CA LEU A 109 -24.05 7.26 -8.61
C LEU A 109 -22.54 7.52 -8.50
N ALA A 110 -22.14 8.77 -8.24
CA ALA A 110 -20.74 9.13 -7.96
C ALA A 110 -20.22 8.42 -6.70
N ILE A 111 -21.04 8.31 -5.64
CA ILE A 111 -20.69 7.57 -4.43
C ILE A 111 -20.47 6.09 -4.73
N VAL A 112 -21.37 5.47 -5.49
CA VAL A 112 -21.24 4.06 -5.89
C VAL A 112 -19.97 3.84 -6.73
N LEU A 113 -19.68 4.74 -7.66
CA LEU A 113 -18.46 4.69 -8.48
C LEU A 113 -17.21 4.81 -7.61
N PHE A 114 -17.19 5.75 -6.67
CA PHE A 114 -16.08 5.93 -5.74
C PHE A 114 -15.83 4.69 -4.86
N VAL A 115 -16.90 4.12 -4.30
CA VAL A 115 -16.81 2.87 -3.51
C VAL A 115 -16.28 1.72 -4.38
N SER A 116 -16.71 1.64 -5.64
CA SER A 116 -16.20 0.64 -6.59
C SER A 116 -14.71 0.80 -6.87
N CYS A 117 -14.22 2.04 -7.01
CA CYS A 117 -12.79 2.33 -7.16
C CYS A 117 -11.98 1.89 -5.93
N ILE A 118 -12.50 2.14 -4.72
CA ILE A 118 -11.88 1.65 -3.47
C ILE A 118 -11.84 0.12 -3.48
N GLY A 119 -12.92 -0.54 -3.88
CA GLY A 119 -12.97 -2.00 -3.99
C GLY A 119 -11.90 -2.56 -4.93
N ILE A 120 -11.76 -1.97 -6.11
CA ILE A 120 -10.72 -2.35 -7.09
C ILE A 120 -9.32 -2.12 -6.51
N TYR A 121 -9.09 -1.00 -5.83
CA TYR A 121 -7.83 -0.69 -5.16
C TYR A 121 -7.46 -1.77 -4.14
N VAL A 122 -8.40 -2.13 -3.26
CA VAL A 122 -8.19 -3.14 -2.21
C VAL A 122 -7.90 -4.52 -2.81
N ILE A 123 -8.66 -4.94 -3.82
CA ILE A 123 -8.46 -6.23 -4.48
C ILE A 123 -7.09 -6.27 -5.17
N SER A 124 -6.68 -5.18 -5.82
CA SER A 124 -5.37 -5.05 -6.48
C SER A 124 -4.22 -5.20 -5.47
N CYS A 125 -4.27 -4.45 -4.38
CA CYS A 125 -3.27 -4.54 -3.32
C CYS A 125 -3.26 -5.92 -2.66
N ALA A 126 -4.44 -6.49 -2.35
CA ALA A 126 -4.54 -7.81 -1.73
C ALA A 126 -3.94 -8.92 -2.61
N ALA A 127 -4.15 -8.89 -3.92
CA ALA A 127 -3.60 -9.86 -4.85
C ALA A 127 -2.06 -9.79 -4.91
N PHE A 128 -1.49 -8.58 -4.91
CA PHE A 128 -0.05 -8.37 -4.89
C PHE A 128 0.57 -8.82 -3.56
N VAL A 129 0.00 -8.38 -2.43
CA VAL A 129 0.42 -8.75 -1.07
C VAL A 129 0.39 -10.27 -0.89
N PHE A 130 -0.66 -10.94 -1.36
CA PHE A 130 -0.77 -12.39 -1.33
C PHE A 130 0.34 -13.07 -2.16
N THR A 131 0.68 -12.52 -3.34
CA THR A 131 1.76 -13.03 -4.18
C THR A 131 3.11 -12.96 -3.49
N VAL A 132 3.41 -11.80 -2.88
CA VAL A 132 4.66 -11.58 -2.11
C VAL A 132 4.72 -12.53 -0.91
N GLY A 133 3.65 -12.61 -0.14
CA GLY A 133 3.58 -13.49 1.03
C GLY A 133 3.77 -14.96 0.67
N ARG A 134 3.17 -15.42 -0.44
CA ARG A 134 3.37 -16.78 -0.96
C ARG A 134 4.82 -17.01 -1.37
N ALA A 135 5.44 -16.05 -2.08
CA ALA A 135 6.84 -16.17 -2.50
C ALA A 135 7.80 -16.31 -1.29
N ILE A 136 7.52 -15.56 -0.22
CA ILE A 136 8.30 -15.61 1.02
C ILE A 136 8.05 -16.94 1.77
N ALA A 137 6.78 -17.36 1.89
CA ALA A 137 6.41 -18.59 2.56
C ALA A 137 7.11 -19.81 1.92
N VAL A 138 7.11 -19.86 0.58
CA VAL A 138 7.80 -20.94 -0.17
C VAL A 138 9.31 -20.94 0.12
N ARG A 139 9.94 -19.75 0.15
CA ARG A 139 11.39 -19.65 0.45
C ARG A 139 11.73 -19.98 1.90
N ALA A 140 10.84 -19.65 2.82
CA ALA A 140 11.01 -19.92 4.25
C ALA A 140 10.57 -21.34 4.66
N GLY A 141 10.06 -22.16 3.73
CA GLY A 141 9.56 -23.51 4.03
C GLY A 141 8.30 -23.50 4.90
N ILE A 142 7.57 -22.40 4.96
CA ILE A 142 6.37 -22.26 5.78
C ILE A 142 5.17 -22.86 5.03
N HIS A 143 4.69 -24.00 5.51
CA HIS A 143 3.50 -24.64 4.99
C HIS A 143 2.28 -24.05 5.71
N GLY A 144 1.66 -23.04 5.11
CA GLY A 144 0.50 -22.35 5.69
C GLY A 144 -0.65 -22.22 4.69
N GLY A 145 -1.84 -21.92 5.23
CA GLY A 145 -3.02 -21.62 4.41
C GLY A 145 -2.95 -20.25 3.75
N ALA A 146 -3.96 -19.92 2.94
CA ALA A 146 -4.03 -18.65 2.22
C ALA A 146 -3.94 -17.42 3.15
N PHE A 147 -4.49 -17.51 4.35
CA PHE A 147 -4.41 -16.45 5.36
C PHE A 147 -2.99 -16.22 5.87
N THR A 148 -2.20 -17.28 6.04
CA THR A 148 -0.79 -17.18 6.45
C THR A 148 0.02 -16.43 5.40
N HIS A 149 -0.20 -16.72 4.11
CA HIS A 149 0.46 -16.02 3.02
C HIS A 149 0.07 -14.54 2.96
N LEU A 150 -1.22 -14.23 3.13
CA LEU A 150 -1.69 -12.84 3.17
C LEU A 150 -1.07 -12.08 4.35
N PHE A 151 -1.10 -12.65 5.55
CA PHE A 151 -0.53 -12.05 6.74
C PHE A 151 0.98 -11.77 6.60
N LEU A 152 1.72 -12.76 6.06
CA LEU A 152 3.15 -12.61 5.82
C LEU A 152 3.45 -11.52 4.79
N GLY A 153 2.63 -11.43 3.75
CA GLY A 153 2.73 -10.37 2.75
C GLY A 153 2.47 -8.98 3.32
N ILE A 154 1.42 -8.81 4.13
CA ILE A 154 1.11 -7.55 4.80
C ILE A 154 2.28 -7.16 5.72
N LEU A 155 2.77 -8.09 6.54
CA LEU A 155 3.86 -7.83 7.46
C LEU A 155 5.09 -7.29 6.74
N VAL A 156 5.50 -7.93 5.64
CA VAL A 156 6.68 -7.51 4.87
C VAL A 156 6.47 -6.17 4.16
N MET A 157 5.28 -5.95 3.58
CA MET A 157 4.96 -4.69 2.92
C MET A 157 4.88 -3.51 3.89
N SER A 158 4.54 -3.77 5.15
CA SER A 158 4.44 -2.75 6.19
C SER A 158 5.78 -2.44 6.87
N ILE A 159 6.86 -3.17 6.57
CA ILE A 159 8.18 -2.92 7.17
C ILE A 159 8.62 -1.45 7.04
N PRO A 160 8.56 -0.79 5.87
CA PRO A 160 9.00 0.60 5.76
C PRO A 160 8.16 1.55 6.62
N GLU A 161 6.87 1.30 6.75
CA GLU A 161 5.95 2.09 7.55
C GLU A 161 6.21 1.89 9.05
N ILE A 162 6.44 0.66 9.48
CA ILE A 162 6.79 0.33 10.87
C ILE A 162 8.11 1.01 11.25
N ILE A 163 9.10 1.01 10.35
CA ILE A 163 10.38 1.69 10.57
C ILE A 163 10.16 3.21 10.66
N ALA A 164 9.34 3.80 9.78
CA ALA A 164 9.02 5.22 9.84
C ALA A 164 8.39 5.62 11.17
N ILE A 165 7.41 4.84 11.65
CA ILE A 165 6.76 5.05 12.95
C ILE A 165 7.76 4.90 14.10
N ALA A 166 8.62 3.89 14.07
CA ALA A 166 9.63 3.67 15.09
C ALA A 166 10.62 4.84 15.18
N ILE A 167 11.05 5.38 14.04
CA ILE A 167 11.93 6.57 13.99
C ILE A 167 11.22 7.80 14.58
N ASP A 168 9.94 8.00 14.26
CA ASP A 168 9.16 9.14 14.78
C ASP A 168 8.98 9.04 16.31
N ILE A 169 8.74 7.83 16.83
CA ILE A 169 8.59 7.59 18.29
C ILE A 169 9.92 7.75 19.03
N LEU A 170 11.05 7.24 18.48
CA LEU A 170 12.36 7.35 19.12
C LEU A 170 12.87 8.79 19.25
N GLY A 171 12.18 9.77 18.66
CA GLY A 171 12.42 11.20 18.92
C GLY A 171 13.78 11.72 18.47
N ARG A 172 14.56 10.96 17.67
CA ARG A 172 15.89 11.38 17.20
C ARG A 172 15.81 12.40 16.06
N GLY A 173 14.99 13.40 16.22
CA GLY A 173 15.16 14.81 15.83
C GLY A 173 15.14 15.17 14.36
N SER A 174 15.33 14.33 13.37
CA SER A 174 15.27 14.78 12.00
C SER A 174 14.01 14.27 11.29
N LEU A 175 13.21 15.19 10.79
CA LEU A 175 12.05 14.90 9.92
C LEU A 175 12.47 14.12 8.64
N ALA A 176 13.73 14.26 8.24
CA ALA A 176 14.25 13.69 7.00
C ALA A 176 14.14 12.15 6.92
N PRO A 177 14.59 11.33 7.89
CA PRO A 177 14.46 9.88 7.79
C PRO A 177 13.00 9.42 7.85
N TYR A 178 12.14 10.05 8.66
CA TYR A 178 10.72 9.75 8.67
C TYR A 178 10.08 9.96 7.30
N VAL A 179 10.31 11.14 6.69
CA VAL A 179 9.77 11.47 5.37
C VAL A 179 10.31 10.52 4.31
N LEU A 180 11.59 10.15 4.36
CA LEU A 180 12.19 9.20 3.42
C LEU A 180 11.48 7.83 3.49
N PHE A 181 11.31 7.25 4.67
CA PHE A 181 10.64 5.96 4.83
C PHE A 181 9.15 6.03 4.46
N GLN A 182 8.50 7.16 4.73
CA GLN A 182 7.11 7.39 4.33
C GLN A 182 6.97 7.44 2.79
N ILE A 183 7.91 8.09 2.10
CA ILE A 183 7.95 8.10 0.64
C ILE A 183 8.17 6.68 0.11
N VAL A 184 9.12 5.93 0.66
CA VAL A 184 9.37 4.53 0.27
C VAL A 184 8.12 3.68 0.46
N SER A 185 7.44 3.79 1.61
CA SER A 185 6.19 3.07 1.87
C SER A 185 5.13 3.40 0.83
N THR A 186 4.95 4.69 0.51
CA THR A 186 4.00 5.13 -0.52
C THR A 186 4.31 4.53 -1.88
N PHE A 187 5.59 4.51 -2.28
CA PHE A 187 6.00 3.89 -3.55
C PHE A 187 5.75 2.37 -3.56
N VAL A 188 6.00 1.68 -2.46
CA VAL A 188 5.74 0.23 -2.34
C VAL A 188 4.24 -0.07 -2.51
N TRP A 189 3.36 0.69 -1.86
CA TRP A 189 1.92 0.54 -1.99
C TRP A 189 1.39 0.93 -3.37
N LEU A 190 1.94 2.00 -3.96
CA LEU A 190 1.61 2.41 -5.33
C LEU A 190 2.01 1.33 -6.34
N PHE A 191 3.21 0.76 -6.19
CA PHE A 191 3.68 -0.33 -7.03
C PHE A 191 2.78 -1.58 -6.89
N ALA A 192 2.42 -1.94 -5.66
CA ALA A 192 1.50 -3.03 -5.38
C ALA A 192 0.14 -2.84 -6.06
N TYR A 193 -0.40 -1.62 -5.98
CA TYR A 193 -1.64 -1.24 -6.64
C TYR A 193 -1.55 -1.37 -8.17
N VAL A 194 -0.52 -0.79 -8.77
CA VAL A 194 -0.35 -0.80 -10.24
C VAL A 194 -0.19 -2.21 -10.77
N VAL A 195 0.67 -3.03 -10.16
CA VAL A 195 0.87 -4.42 -10.59
C VAL A 195 -0.42 -5.24 -10.40
N GLY A 196 -1.09 -5.07 -9.26
CA GLY A 196 -2.35 -5.75 -8.98
C GLY A 196 -3.47 -5.35 -9.94
N LEU A 197 -3.59 -4.05 -10.26
CA LEU A 197 -4.54 -3.55 -11.25
C LEU A 197 -4.29 -4.16 -12.64
N GLY A 198 -3.04 -4.19 -13.07
CA GLY A 198 -2.67 -4.82 -14.33
C GLY A 198 -2.99 -6.31 -14.38
N ALA A 199 -2.77 -7.02 -13.29
CA ALA A 199 -3.14 -8.43 -13.20
C ALA A 199 -4.66 -8.65 -13.25
N ILE A 200 -5.46 -7.78 -12.63
CA ILE A 200 -6.93 -7.83 -12.72
C ILE A 200 -7.37 -7.64 -14.17
N VAL A 201 -6.80 -6.67 -14.87
CA VAL A 201 -7.15 -6.39 -16.27
C VAL A 201 -6.74 -7.55 -17.19
N LEU A 202 -5.50 -8.05 -17.06
CA LEU A 202 -5.01 -9.16 -17.88
C LEU A 202 -5.76 -10.46 -17.61
N SER A 203 -6.10 -10.75 -16.36
CA SER A 203 -6.89 -11.93 -15.97
C SER A 203 -8.38 -11.79 -16.27
N ARG A 204 -8.83 -10.64 -16.80
CA ARG A 204 -10.26 -10.30 -16.94
C ARG A 204 -11.03 -10.57 -15.64
N PHE A 205 -10.61 -9.95 -14.55
CA PHE A 205 -11.16 -10.16 -13.20
C PHE A 205 -11.06 -11.60 -12.69
N GLY A 206 -9.98 -12.32 -13.05
CA GLY A 206 -9.76 -13.70 -12.65
C GLY A 206 -10.62 -14.73 -13.40
N SER A 207 -11.18 -14.38 -14.55
CA SER A 207 -12.01 -15.28 -15.37
C SER A 207 -11.18 -16.17 -16.28
N ARG A 208 -9.96 -15.75 -16.66
CA ARG A 208 -9.06 -16.54 -17.50
C ARG A 208 -8.06 -17.32 -16.65
N PRO A 209 -7.93 -18.65 -16.82
CA PRO A 209 -6.82 -19.38 -16.26
C PRO A 209 -5.50 -18.92 -16.91
N VAL A 210 -4.41 -19.04 -16.19
CA VAL A 210 -3.07 -18.81 -16.75
C VAL A 210 -2.86 -19.83 -17.86
N GLU A 211 -2.61 -19.36 -19.07
CA GLU A 211 -2.25 -20.23 -20.18
C GLU A 211 -0.91 -20.91 -19.81
N PRO A 212 -0.84 -22.25 -19.79
CA PRO A 212 0.42 -22.94 -19.52
C PRO A 212 1.48 -22.43 -20.49
N ALA A 213 2.67 -22.15 -19.98
CA ALA A 213 3.78 -21.81 -20.86
C ALA A 213 3.89 -22.86 -21.97
N PRO A 214 4.06 -22.45 -23.24
CA PRO A 214 4.25 -23.41 -24.31
C PRO A 214 5.37 -24.38 -23.89
N PRO A 215 5.18 -25.69 -24.09
CA PRO A 215 6.19 -26.66 -23.70
C PRO A 215 7.52 -26.20 -24.31
N SER A 216 8.54 -26.13 -23.46
CA SER A 216 9.90 -25.78 -23.90
C SER A 216 10.24 -26.64 -25.12
N PRO A 217 10.81 -26.06 -26.19
CA PRO A 217 11.24 -26.86 -27.36
C PRO A 217 12.06 -28.03 -26.82
N ARG A 218 11.60 -29.24 -27.10
CA ARG A 218 12.35 -30.44 -26.70
C ARG A 218 13.75 -30.28 -27.28
N PRO A 219 14.79 -30.55 -26.48
CA PRO A 219 16.14 -30.57 -27.01
C PRO A 219 16.14 -31.57 -28.20
N MET A 220 16.52 -31.06 -29.37
CA MET A 220 16.63 -31.89 -30.57
C MET A 220 17.64 -33.01 -30.29
N GLY A 221 17.18 -34.22 -30.06
CA GLY A 221 18.02 -35.37 -29.74
C GLY A 221 17.45 -36.34 -28.70
N GLU A 222 16.37 -36.00 -28.02
CA GLU A 222 15.77 -36.96 -27.09
C GLU A 222 14.84 -37.92 -27.83
N PRO A 223 15.13 -39.24 -27.86
CA PRO A 223 14.28 -40.20 -28.55
C PRO A 223 12.88 -40.20 -27.90
N ALA A 224 11.85 -40.17 -28.75
CA ALA A 224 10.47 -40.24 -28.31
C ALA A 224 10.26 -41.53 -27.48
N VAL A 225 10.04 -41.37 -26.17
CA VAL A 225 9.61 -42.49 -25.32
C VAL A 225 8.25 -42.94 -25.85
N ALA A 226 8.20 -44.11 -26.46
CA ALA A 226 6.97 -44.72 -26.94
C ALA A 226 6.03 -44.93 -25.74
N PRO A 227 4.72 -44.68 -25.89
CA PRO A 227 3.76 -44.96 -24.82
C PRO A 227 3.78 -46.46 -24.54
N ALA A 228 4.00 -46.82 -23.26
CA ALA A 228 3.89 -48.20 -22.81
C ALA A 228 2.44 -48.67 -23.05
N SER A 229 2.28 -49.64 -23.89
CA SER A 229 1.04 -50.34 -24.23
C SER A 229 0.53 -51.20 -23.06
#